data_b1f367ed94b28fc6c2a5938060f5c02c
#
_entry.id   b1f367ed94b28fc6c2a5938060f5c02c
#
_cell.length_a   1.000
_cell.length_b   1.000
_cell.length_c   1.000
_cell.angle_alpha   90.00
_cell.angle_beta   90.00
_cell.angle_gamma   90.00
#
_symmetry.space_group_name_H-M   'P 1'
#
loop_
_entity.id
_entity.type
_entity.pdbx_description
1 polymer ?
#
loop_
_entity_poly.entity_id
_entity_poly.type
_entity_poly.pdbx_seq_one_letter_code
_entity_poly.pdbx_strand_id
1 'polypeptide(L)'
;MDATLFVSLLEHTLTFWWVILPAILLGLVVGAIPGFSAANTIIILLPLTLAVDVEIGLMFMVALYCSSRMGAGIPAILVNIPGTAGAAATPLDGYPMAKMGRAQQALAMSFVASTLGGLLTTLIALFALPYLIRVAYHLHSVEMIVVMLFGISLIAAIAARDTLKGLIAGMFGLMIGSIGADHVYATPRGTFGLLELYDGVPLIPALVGLFAVSEAFIFIESTSIVSEKGRLEVRPGWSGTLEGVRMALARWWHITWTSIIGLIIGIVPGAGASIAAFVAYQQSRFFSKTPEKYGTGWPEGLIAPEAANNGVTAGTLIPLLTLGIPGGATAAIMLVVMQYHGVVLGQQLFAMQPELGYGVIMAMFVTYMIMIVTVMPLARYMSHVTMVSTVYMAPIVISFTLVGSFVPREYLFDMYLALVFGAIGYIARRTGYHVAAILIGVILGPLLEQYFLRALRIAEGNIMVIFSSTIGNVLWVLLLISVFSPYVVDYVRRNRPPPADREAKLQTDGEG
;
A
#
# COMPACT_ATOMS: atom_id res chain seq x y z
N MET A 1 16.42 8.99 -18.40
CA MET A 1 17.14 7.73 -18.21
C MET A 1 17.68 7.30 -19.56
N ASP A 2 18.99 7.11 -19.69
CA ASP A 2 19.60 6.71 -20.94
C ASP A 2 19.41 5.22 -21.18
N ALA A 3 19.40 4.80 -22.45
CA ALA A 3 19.20 3.40 -22.82
C ALA A 3 20.29 2.47 -22.24
N THR A 4 21.53 2.96 -22.15
CA THR A 4 22.65 2.24 -21.54
C THR A 4 22.45 1.98 -20.04
N LEU A 5 21.98 2.98 -19.27
CA LEU A 5 21.67 2.82 -17.87
C LEU A 5 20.49 1.87 -17.66
N PHE A 6 19.46 1.94 -18.53
CA PHE A 6 18.32 1.02 -18.44
C PHE A 6 18.79 -0.43 -18.65
N VAL A 7 19.61 -0.69 -19.67
CA VAL A 7 20.09 -2.05 -19.96
C VAL A 7 20.98 -2.57 -18.83
N SER A 8 21.92 -1.77 -18.34
CA SER A 8 22.81 -2.19 -17.24
C SER A 8 22.05 -2.51 -15.96
N LEU A 9 21.05 -1.69 -15.58
CA LEU A 9 20.19 -1.96 -14.42
C LEU A 9 19.33 -3.20 -14.63
N LEU A 10 18.83 -3.42 -15.85
CA LEU A 10 18.04 -4.60 -16.18
C LEU A 10 18.89 -5.87 -16.07
N GLU A 11 20.09 -5.88 -16.68
CA GLU A 11 21.01 -7.01 -16.61
C GLU A 11 21.41 -7.30 -15.16
N HIS A 12 21.77 -6.27 -14.40
CA HIS A 12 22.11 -6.41 -12.98
C HIS A 12 20.93 -6.99 -12.18
N THR A 13 19.73 -6.42 -12.33
CA THR A 13 18.55 -6.89 -11.58
C THR A 13 18.14 -8.31 -11.96
N LEU A 14 18.33 -8.71 -13.21
CA LEU A 14 18.07 -10.08 -13.67
C LEU A 14 18.98 -11.11 -12.99
N THR A 15 20.17 -10.73 -12.51
CA THR A 15 21.04 -11.65 -11.77
C THR A 15 20.41 -12.12 -10.45
N PHE A 16 19.45 -11.37 -9.90
CA PHE A 16 18.70 -11.68 -8.68
C PHE A 16 17.44 -12.52 -8.91
N TRP A 17 17.27 -13.12 -10.10
CA TRP A 17 16.08 -13.94 -10.41
C TRP A 17 15.84 -15.06 -9.38
N TRP A 18 16.89 -15.60 -8.78
CA TRP A 18 16.86 -16.65 -7.76
C TRP A 18 16.29 -16.16 -6.42
N VAL A 19 16.28 -14.84 -6.15
CA VAL A 19 15.59 -14.20 -5.03
C VAL A 19 14.17 -13.79 -5.43
N ILE A 20 14.04 -13.18 -6.60
CA ILE A 20 12.77 -12.62 -7.10
C ILE A 20 11.73 -13.73 -7.31
N LEU A 21 12.12 -14.86 -7.89
CA LEU A 21 11.18 -15.94 -8.18
C LEU A 21 10.57 -16.58 -6.92
N PRO A 22 11.34 -16.98 -5.88
CA PRO A 22 10.77 -17.44 -4.62
C PRO A 22 9.90 -16.38 -3.93
N ALA A 23 10.29 -15.10 -3.99
CA ALA A 23 9.51 -14.00 -3.43
C ALA A 23 8.16 -13.84 -4.15
N ILE A 24 8.10 -14.01 -5.49
CA ILE A 24 6.86 -14.03 -6.26
C ILE A 24 5.95 -15.16 -5.80
N LEU A 25 6.49 -16.37 -5.68
CA LEU A 25 5.71 -17.54 -5.26
C LEU A 25 5.14 -17.36 -3.85
N LEU A 26 5.99 -16.90 -2.93
CA LEU A 26 5.58 -16.63 -1.55
C LEU A 26 4.53 -15.52 -1.50
N GLY A 27 4.72 -14.42 -2.23
CA GLY A 27 3.79 -13.31 -2.25
C GLY A 27 2.41 -13.70 -2.81
N LEU A 28 2.35 -14.55 -3.84
CA LEU A 28 1.10 -15.09 -4.35
C LEU A 28 0.33 -15.89 -3.29
N VAL A 29 1.05 -16.78 -2.59
CA VAL A 29 0.47 -17.60 -1.51
C VAL A 29 -0.05 -16.71 -0.38
N VAL A 30 0.78 -15.79 0.07
CA VAL A 30 0.48 -14.86 1.17
C VAL A 30 -0.72 -13.96 0.82
N GLY A 31 -0.73 -13.38 -0.38
CA GLY A 31 -1.86 -12.57 -0.85
C GLY A 31 -3.16 -13.34 -0.94
N ALA A 32 -3.11 -14.65 -1.21
CA ALA A 32 -4.28 -15.51 -1.26
C ALA A 32 -4.84 -15.90 0.12
N ILE A 33 -4.15 -15.54 1.21
CA ILE A 33 -4.66 -15.75 2.57
C ILE A 33 -5.42 -14.48 2.99
N PRO A 34 -6.75 -14.55 3.21
CA PRO A 34 -7.54 -13.39 3.60
C PRO A 34 -7.02 -12.75 4.88
N GLY A 35 -6.90 -11.43 4.88
CA GLY A 35 -6.39 -10.65 6.02
C GLY A 35 -4.86 -10.64 6.14
N PHE A 36 -4.13 -11.41 5.34
CA PHE A 36 -2.67 -11.46 5.38
C PHE A 36 -2.07 -10.69 4.19
N SER A 37 -1.32 -9.63 4.47
CA SER A 37 -0.80 -8.71 3.44
C SER A 37 0.71 -8.85 3.24
N ALA A 38 1.23 -8.25 2.15
CA ALA A 38 2.68 -8.10 1.95
C ALA A 38 3.35 -7.42 3.15
N ALA A 39 2.68 -6.43 3.75
CA ALA A 39 3.16 -5.74 4.93
C ALA A 39 3.46 -6.72 6.06
N ASN A 40 2.49 -7.57 6.41
CA ASN A 40 2.66 -8.57 7.47
C ASN A 40 3.79 -9.55 7.15
N THR A 41 3.90 -9.98 5.90
CA THR A 41 4.93 -10.94 5.49
C THR A 41 6.33 -10.35 5.54
N ILE A 42 6.51 -9.12 5.06
CA ILE A 42 7.81 -8.43 5.13
C ILE A 42 8.25 -8.28 6.60
N ILE A 43 7.32 -7.95 7.48
CA ILE A 43 7.58 -7.84 8.92
C ILE A 43 8.01 -9.19 9.52
N ILE A 44 7.31 -10.28 9.20
CA ILE A 44 7.64 -11.61 9.68
C ILE A 44 9.03 -12.05 9.19
N LEU A 45 9.35 -11.71 7.95
CA LEU A 45 10.64 -12.05 7.34
C LEU A 45 11.71 -10.96 7.55
N LEU A 46 11.42 -9.95 8.38
CA LEU A 46 12.36 -8.88 8.69
C LEU A 46 13.72 -9.40 9.17
N PRO A 47 13.82 -10.37 10.11
CA PRO A 47 15.11 -10.90 10.52
C PRO A 47 15.92 -11.47 9.37
N LEU A 48 15.24 -12.10 8.41
CA LEU A 48 15.90 -12.65 7.22
C LEU A 48 16.38 -11.52 6.29
N THR A 49 15.56 -10.49 6.07
CA THR A 49 15.95 -9.35 5.22
C THR A 49 17.07 -8.53 5.82
N LEU A 50 17.20 -8.48 7.14
CA LEU A 50 18.29 -7.79 7.84
C LEU A 50 19.59 -8.61 7.89
N ALA A 51 19.52 -9.92 7.68
CA ALA A 51 20.68 -10.82 7.66
C ALA A 51 21.36 -10.93 6.29
N VAL A 52 20.79 -10.31 5.24
CA VAL A 52 21.33 -10.33 3.89
C VAL A 52 21.69 -8.90 3.44
N ASP A 53 22.45 -8.80 2.34
CA ASP A 53 22.75 -7.50 1.75
C ASP A 53 21.47 -6.71 1.40
N VAL A 54 21.53 -5.38 1.56
CA VAL A 54 20.39 -4.49 1.33
C VAL A 54 19.74 -4.70 -0.03
N GLU A 55 20.53 -4.94 -1.05
CA GLU A 55 20.05 -5.14 -2.41
C GLU A 55 19.21 -6.41 -2.54
N ILE A 56 19.69 -7.52 -1.99
CA ILE A 56 18.97 -8.80 -1.94
C ILE A 56 17.66 -8.64 -1.15
N GLY A 57 17.72 -7.99 0.02
CA GLY A 57 16.54 -7.72 0.84
C GLY A 57 15.48 -6.87 0.09
N LEU A 58 15.93 -5.84 -0.63
CA LEU A 58 15.03 -4.97 -1.42
C LEU A 58 14.40 -5.71 -2.61
N MET A 59 15.20 -6.49 -3.37
CA MET A 59 14.69 -7.31 -4.48
C MET A 59 13.60 -8.28 -3.99
N PHE A 60 13.85 -8.94 -2.85
CA PHE A 60 12.89 -9.83 -2.21
C PHE A 60 11.59 -9.11 -1.81
N MET A 61 11.71 -7.99 -1.08
CA MET A 61 10.53 -7.24 -0.58
C MET A 61 9.68 -6.67 -1.71
N VAL A 62 10.32 -6.14 -2.75
CA VAL A 62 9.64 -5.58 -3.92
C VAL A 62 8.88 -6.67 -4.67
N ALA A 63 9.52 -7.81 -4.92
CA ALA A 63 8.89 -8.93 -5.62
C ALA A 63 7.70 -9.51 -4.82
N LEU A 64 7.86 -9.66 -3.51
CA LEU A 64 6.80 -10.08 -2.61
C LEU A 64 5.65 -9.06 -2.57
N TYR A 65 5.95 -7.76 -2.58
CA TYR A 65 4.94 -6.70 -2.60
C TYR A 65 4.09 -6.74 -3.87
N CYS A 66 4.71 -6.83 -5.05
CA CYS A 66 4.01 -6.89 -6.33
C CYS A 66 3.13 -8.14 -6.45
N SER A 67 3.68 -9.30 -6.11
CA SER A 67 2.99 -10.58 -6.27
C SER A 67 1.87 -10.79 -5.24
N SER A 68 2.03 -10.32 -4.01
CA SER A 68 0.98 -10.46 -2.99
C SER A 68 -0.27 -9.64 -3.32
N ARG A 69 -0.11 -8.51 -4.01
CA ARG A 69 -1.26 -7.72 -4.49
C ARG A 69 -2.08 -8.47 -5.52
N MET A 70 -1.42 -9.16 -6.43
CA MET A 70 -2.09 -10.05 -7.38
C MET A 70 -2.74 -11.24 -6.66
N GLY A 71 -2.01 -11.86 -5.71
CA GLY A 71 -2.51 -12.98 -4.90
C GLY A 71 -3.81 -12.65 -4.17
N ALA A 72 -3.99 -11.40 -3.74
CA ALA A 72 -5.18 -10.95 -3.02
C ALA A 72 -6.48 -11.01 -3.84
N GLY A 73 -6.40 -11.03 -5.17
CA GLY A 73 -7.53 -11.24 -6.07
C GLY A 73 -8.07 -12.68 -6.04
N ILE A 74 -7.24 -13.67 -5.66
CA ILE A 74 -7.63 -15.08 -5.68
C ILE A 74 -8.83 -15.37 -4.76
N PRO A 75 -8.75 -15.09 -3.44
CA PRO A 75 -9.88 -15.33 -2.54
C PRO A 75 -11.05 -14.38 -2.82
N ALA A 76 -10.77 -13.17 -3.34
CA ALA A 76 -11.81 -12.24 -3.77
C ALA A 76 -12.70 -12.84 -4.88
N ILE A 77 -12.10 -13.53 -5.84
CA ILE A 77 -12.80 -14.18 -6.97
C ILE A 77 -13.47 -15.49 -6.52
N LEU A 78 -12.78 -16.31 -5.72
CA LEU A 78 -13.23 -17.68 -5.43
C LEU A 78 -14.20 -17.80 -4.27
N VAL A 79 -14.03 -16.95 -3.22
CA VAL A 79 -14.79 -17.08 -1.97
C VAL A 79 -15.45 -15.76 -1.54
N ASN A 80 -15.43 -14.73 -2.38
CA ASN A 80 -16.01 -13.40 -2.11
C ASN A 80 -15.39 -12.69 -0.89
N ILE A 81 -14.16 -13.02 -0.55
CA ILE A 81 -13.41 -12.41 0.56
C ILE A 81 -12.12 -11.85 -0.01
N PRO A 82 -11.94 -10.52 -0.06
CA PRO A 82 -10.70 -9.94 -0.57
C PRO A 82 -9.51 -10.32 0.30
N GLY A 83 -8.39 -10.74 -0.30
CA GLY A 83 -7.16 -11.06 0.42
C GLY A 83 -6.57 -9.84 1.12
N THR A 84 -6.64 -8.69 0.48
CA THR A 84 -6.24 -7.39 1.03
C THR A 84 -7.27 -6.31 0.70
N ALA A 85 -7.20 -5.18 1.40
CA ALA A 85 -8.08 -4.04 1.13
C ALA A 85 -8.00 -3.53 -0.33
N GLY A 86 -6.86 -3.69 -1.01
CA GLY A 86 -6.70 -3.34 -2.43
C GLY A 86 -7.51 -4.19 -3.40
N ALA A 87 -7.86 -5.41 -3.01
CA ALA A 87 -8.71 -6.30 -3.79
C ALA A 87 -10.21 -6.18 -3.44
N ALA A 88 -10.62 -5.18 -2.65
CA ALA A 88 -12.00 -5.07 -2.15
C ALA A 88 -13.06 -4.82 -3.25
N ALA A 89 -12.67 -4.29 -4.40
CA ALA A 89 -13.56 -4.10 -5.55
C ALA A 89 -13.60 -5.32 -6.49
N THR A 90 -12.61 -6.20 -6.42
CA THR A 90 -12.49 -7.40 -7.27
C THR A 90 -13.69 -8.36 -7.15
N PRO A 91 -14.27 -8.61 -5.95
CA PRO A 91 -15.40 -9.51 -5.80
C PRO A 91 -16.66 -9.03 -6.53
N LEU A 92 -16.80 -7.74 -6.81
CA LEU A 92 -18.01 -7.18 -7.41
C LEU A 92 -18.37 -7.86 -8.74
N ASP A 93 -17.38 -8.15 -9.57
CA ASP A 93 -17.56 -8.88 -10.83
C ASP A 93 -16.82 -10.23 -10.85
N GLY A 94 -15.72 -10.37 -10.13
CA GLY A 94 -14.93 -11.58 -10.10
C GLY A 94 -15.68 -12.77 -9.48
N TYR A 95 -16.36 -12.58 -8.37
CA TYR A 95 -17.13 -13.64 -7.71
C TYR A 95 -18.39 -14.04 -8.49
N PRO A 96 -19.24 -13.13 -9.01
CA PRO A 96 -20.31 -13.50 -9.92
C PRO A 96 -19.83 -14.29 -11.14
N MET A 97 -18.70 -13.92 -11.73
CA MET A 97 -18.10 -14.67 -12.85
C MET A 97 -17.70 -16.08 -12.43
N ALA A 98 -17.12 -16.25 -11.25
CA ALA A 98 -16.77 -17.56 -10.70
C ALA A 98 -18.01 -18.41 -10.41
N LYS A 99 -19.11 -17.82 -9.88
CA LYS A 99 -20.40 -18.50 -9.68
C LYS A 99 -21.02 -19.03 -10.97
N MET A 100 -20.78 -18.37 -12.08
CA MET A 100 -21.22 -18.84 -13.40
C MET A 100 -20.34 -19.97 -13.98
N GLY A 101 -19.45 -20.56 -13.17
CA GLY A 101 -18.52 -21.62 -13.61
C GLY A 101 -17.30 -21.09 -14.39
N ARG A 102 -17.06 -19.77 -14.41
CA ARG A 102 -15.99 -19.10 -15.14
C ARG A 102 -14.82 -18.66 -14.25
N ALA A 103 -14.63 -19.36 -13.12
CA ALA A 103 -13.61 -19.02 -12.13
C ALA A 103 -12.19 -19.00 -12.73
N GLN A 104 -11.86 -19.98 -13.58
CA GLN A 104 -10.55 -20.06 -14.23
C GLN A 104 -10.28 -18.90 -15.18
N GLN A 105 -11.31 -18.47 -15.92
CA GLN A 105 -11.23 -17.30 -16.79
C GLN A 105 -11.05 -16.00 -15.96
N ALA A 106 -11.79 -15.88 -14.87
CA ALA A 106 -11.70 -14.72 -13.97
C ALA A 106 -10.31 -14.61 -13.33
N LEU A 107 -9.74 -15.73 -12.82
CA LEU A 107 -8.37 -15.74 -12.27
C LEU A 107 -7.34 -15.36 -13.33
N ALA A 108 -7.42 -15.92 -14.53
CA ALA A 108 -6.49 -15.59 -15.60
C ALA A 108 -6.60 -14.12 -16.02
N MET A 109 -7.81 -13.57 -16.11
CA MET A 109 -8.04 -12.15 -16.41
C MET A 109 -7.46 -11.24 -15.32
N SER A 110 -7.69 -11.56 -14.04
CA SER A 110 -7.13 -10.84 -12.89
C SER A 110 -5.60 -10.81 -12.97
N PHE A 111 -4.97 -11.96 -13.25
CA PHE A 111 -3.52 -12.06 -13.32
C PHE A 111 -2.92 -11.29 -14.49
N VAL A 112 -3.54 -11.33 -15.67
CA VAL A 112 -3.12 -10.51 -16.82
C VAL A 112 -3.27 -9.03 -16.52
N ALA A 113 -4.41 -8.61 -15.98
CA ALA A 113 -4.69 -7.21 -15.65
C ALA A 113 -3.70 -6.68 -14.61
N SER A 114 -3.46 -7.45 -13.55
CA SER A 114 -2.50 -7.13 -12.49
C SER A 114 -1.07 -7.03 -13.03
N THR A 115 -0.62 -8.02 -13.81
CA THR A 115 0.76 -8.05 -14.32
C THR A 115 1.00 -6.94 -15.33
N LEU A 116 0.14 -6.77 -16.32
CA LEU A 116 0.30 -5.74 -17.34
C LEU A 116 0.10 -4.34 -16.77
N GLY A 117 -0.85 -4.16 -15.85
CA GLY A 117 -1.06 -2.89 -15.16
C GLY A 117 0.15 -2.48 -14.33
N GLY A 118 0.71 -3.42 -13.56
CA GLY A 118 1.92 -3.18 -12.78
C GLY A 118 3.16 -2.93 -13.65
N LEU A 119 3.35 -3.73 -14.71
CA LEU A 119 4.46 -3.55 -15.66
C LEU A 119 4.44 -2.17 -16.31
N LEU A 120 3.28 -1.76 -16.83
CA LEU A 120 3.11 -0.46 -17.47
C LEU A 120 3.41 0.70 -16.51
N THR A 121 2.81 0.66 -15.31
CA THR A 121 3.00 1.73 -14.33
C THR A 121 4.41 1.81 -13.78
N THR A 122 5.10 0.67 -13.67
CA THR A 122 6.51 0.63 -13.30
C THR A 122 7.38 1.21 -14.40
N LEU A 123 7.07 0.92 -15.66
CA LEU A 123 7.78 1.52 -16.80
C LEU A 123 7.58 3.05 -16.80
N ILE A 124 6.36 3.52 -16.62
CA ILE A 124 6.08 4.96 -16.47
C ILE A 124 6.87 5.55 -15.30
N ALA A 125 6.91 4.87 -14.16
CA ALA A 125 7.67 5.30 -12.99
C ALA A 125 9.17 5.43 -13.27
N LEU A 126 9.78 4.45 -13.96
CA LEU A 126 11.19 4.48 -14.35
C LEU A 126 11.53 5.71 -15.20
N PHE A 127 10.69 6.06 -16.16
CA PHE A 127 10.92 7.24 -17.01
C PHE A 127 10.56 8.55 -16.30
N ALA A 128 9.58 8.56 -15.39
CA ALA A 128 9.20 9.74 -14.63
C ALA A 128 10.20 10.06 -13.50
N LEU A 129 10.86 9.05 -12.93
CA LEU A 129 11.71 9.16 -11.76
C LEU A 129 12.81 10.25 -11.91
N PRO A 130 13.57 10.38 -13.02
CA PRO A 130 14.57 11.43 -13.16
C PRO A 130 13.99 12.85 -13.06
N TYR A 131 12.77 13.06 -13.54
CA TYR A 131 12.08 14.34 -13.46
C TYR A 131 11.60 14.62 -12.05
N LEU A 132 11.06 13.62 -11.38
CA LEU A 132 10.59 13.72 -9.99
C LEU A 132 11.75 13.97 -9.02
N ILE A 133 12.89 13.35 -9.23
CA ILE A 133 14.12 13.61 -8.48
C ILE A 133 14.54 15.09 -8.63
N ARG A 134 14.51 15.64 -9.85
CA ARG A 134 14.82 17.06 -10.07
C ARG A 134 13.87 17.97 -9.30
N VAL A 135 12.58 17.67 -9.27
CA VAL A 135 11.61 18.41 -8.46
C VAL A 135 11.94 18.26 -6.97
N ALA A 136 12.24 17.05 -6.51
CA ALA A 136 12.60 16.79 -5.12
C ALA A 136 13.82 17.63 -4.66
N TYR A 137 14.83 17.83 -5.51
CA TYR A 137 16.00 18.66 -5.18
C TYR A 137 15.68 20.13 -4.88
N HIS A 138 14.52 20.63 -5.28
CA HIS A 138 14.06 21.98 -4.96
C HIS A 138 13.25 22.06 -3.65
N LEU A 139 12.98 20.90 -3.00
CA LEU A 139 12.26 20.85 -1.73
C LEU A 139 13.27 20.87 -0.57
N HIS A 140 13.37 21.97 0.13
CA HIS A 140 14.21 22.16 1.32
C HIS A 140 13.38 21.94 2.60
N SER A 141 13.91 22.33 3.76
CA SER A 141 13.25 22.10 5.04
C SER A 141 11.85 22.74 5.12
N VAL A 142 11.66 23.92 4.53
CA VAL A 142 10.37 24.63 4.55
C VAL A 142 9.31 23.90 3.74
N GLU A 143 9.63 23.48 2.52
CA GLU A 143 8.73 22.72 1.65
C GLU A 143 8.41 21.36 2.26
N MET A 144 9.42 20.69 2.82
CA MET A 144 9.27 19.39 3.46
C MET A 144 8.32 19.42 4.66
N ILE A 145 8.24 20.53 5.41
CA ILE A 145 7.22 20.72 6.45
C ILE A 145 5.81 20.57 5.84
N VAL A 146 5.54 21.27 4.75
CA VAL A 146 4.23 21.24 4.11
C VAL A 146 3.93 19.84 3.52
N VAL A 147 4.94 19.22 2.92
CA VAL A 147 4.82 17.86 2.38
C VAL A 147 4.54 16.84 3.48
N MET A 148 5.19 16.95 4.66
CA MET A 148 4.89 16.09 5.82
C MET A 148 3.47 16.34 6.36
N LEU A 149 3.04 17.60 6.46
CA LEU A 149 1.68 17.94 6.85
C LEU A 149 0.65 17.41 5.84
N PHE A 150 0.99 17.43 4.55
CA PHE A 150 0.16 16.80 3.51
C PHE A 150 0.05 15.28 3.73
N GLY A 151 1.16 14.58 4.02
CA GLY A 151 1.16 13.17 4.39
C GLY A 151 0.30 12.88 5.63
N ILE A 152 0.37 13.73 6.65
CA ILE A 152 -0.45 13.63 7.86
C ILE A 152 -1.93 13.92 7.56
N SER A 153 -2.25 14.93 6.74
CA SER A 153 -3.63 15.25 6.37
C SER A 153 -4.35 14.11 5.65
N LEU A 154 -3.61 13.29 4.90
CA LEU A 154 -4.14 12.12 4.22
C LEU A 154 -4.53 10.99 5.17
N ILE A 155 -4.06 11.02 6.43
CA ILE A 155 -4.59 10.16 7.50
C ILE A 155 -6.12 10.32 7.59
N ALA A 156 -6.61 11.54 7.48
CA ALA A 156 -8.05 11.83 7.47
C ALA A 156 -8.76 11.22 6.25
N ALA A 157 -8.09 11.16 5.10
CA ALA A 157 -8.64 10.57 3.87
C ALA A 157 -8.70 9.03 3.93
N ILE A 158 -7.71 8.37 4.55
CA ILE A 158 -7.72 6.91 4.78
C ILE A 158 -8.93 6.51 5.63
N ALA A 159 -9.30 7.36 6.57
CA ALA A 159 -10.41 7.16 7.50
C ALA A 159 -11.75 7.65 6.94
N ALA A 160 -11.96 7.65 5.63
CA ALA A 160 -13.11 8.26 4.94
C ALA A 160 -14.50 7.81 5.46
N ARG A 161 -14.62 6.66 6.13
CA ARG A 161 -15.86 6.24 6.81
C ARG A 161 -16.06 6.88 8.19
N ASP A 162 -14.96 7.24 8.88
CA ASP A 162 -14.97 7.89 10.19
C ASP A 162 -13.71 8.76 10.34
N THR A 163 -13.78 9.95 9.76
CA THR A 163 -12.66 10.91 9.69
C THR A 163 -12.15 11.26 11.09
N LEU A 164 -13.04 11.34 12.09
CA LEU A 164 -12.66 11.65 13.46
C LEU A 164 -11.78 10.56 14.06
N LYS A 165 -12.14 9.28 13.90
CA LYS A 165 -11.31 8.16 14.35
C LYS A 165 -9.95 8.11 13.66
N GLY A 166 -9.90 8.45 12.37
CA GLY A 166 -8.64 8.55 11.65
C GLY A 166 -7.73 9.65 12.21
N LEU A 167 -8.27 10.83 12.43
CA LEU A 167 -7.52 11.95 13.03
C LEU A 167 -7.02 11.61 14.45
N ILE A 168 -7.88 11.04 15.30
CA ILE A 168 -7.47 10.60 16.65
C ILE A 168 -6.34 9.58 16.57
N ALA A 169 -6.45 8.58 15.68
CA ALA A 169 -5.42 7.57 15.48
C ALA A 169 -4.09 8.19 14.99
N GLY A 170 -4.14 9.12 14.04
CA GLY A 170 -2.97 9.83 13.55
C GLY A 170 -2.32 10.71 14.61
N MET A 171 -3.10 11.47 15.37
CA MET A 171 -2.59 12.29 16.49
C MET A 171 -1.97 11.43 17.59
N PHE A 172 -2.58 10.29 17.90
CA PHE A 172 -2.00 9.32 18.83
C PHE A 172 -0.65 8.80 18.31
N GLY A 173 -0.56 8.51 17.01
CA GLY A 173 0.72 8.16 16.36
C GLY A 173 1.76 9.27 16.47
N LEU A 174 1.37 10.53 16.22
CA LEU A 174 2.26 11.69 16.37
C LEU A 174 2.76 11.85 17.80
N MET A 175 1.90 11.65 18.80
CA MET A 175 2.30 11.67 20.22
C MET A 175 3.35 10.59 20.52
N ILE A 176 3.14 9.37 20.02
CA ILE A 176 4.12 8.29 20.17
C ILE A 176 5.44 8.67 19.46
N GLY A 177 5.37 9.20 18.25
CA GLY A 177 6.53 9.63 17.48
C GLY A 177 7.31 10.78 18.12
N SER A 178 6.70 11.55 19.04
CA SER A 178 7.38 12.64 19.78
C SER A 178 8.13 12.17 21.03
N ILE A 179 8.04 10.87 21.39
CA ILE A 179 8.80 10.28 22.48
C ILE A 179 10.28 10.19 22.09
N GLY A 180 11.19 10.54 23.00
CA GLY A 180 12.62 10.52 22.80
C GLY A 180 13.27 11.89 22.76
N ALA A 181 14.55 11.96 22.44
CA ALA A 181 15.28 13.21 22.25
C ALA A 181 15.07 13.76 20.84
N ASP A 182 14.80 15.05 20.72
CA ASP A 182 14.73 15.68 19.39
C ASP A 182 16.10 15.73 18.71
N HIS A 183 16.10 15.62 17.38
CA HIS A 183 17.33 15.54 16.59
C HIS A 183 18.11 16.86 16.44
N VAL A 184 17.57 17.98 16.94
CA VAL A 184 18.19 19.31 16.77
C VAL A 184 18.79 19.83 18.07
N TYR A 185 18.09 19.65 19.20
CA TYR A 185 18.50 20.16 20.53
C TYR A 185 18.79 19.03 21.52
N ALA A 186 18.56 17.76 21.15
CA ALA A 186 18.76 16.57 21.97
C ALA A 186 17.98 16.62 23.33
N THR A 187 16.82 17.27 23.35
CA THR A 187 16.00 17.38 24.55
C THR A 187 15.09 16.15 24.69
N PRO A 188 15.28 15.31 25.72
CA PRO A 188 14.48 14.10 25.91
C PRO A 188 13.06 14.42 26.38
N ARG A 189 12.06 13.74 25.80
CA ARG A 189 10.63 13.91 26.13
C ARG A 189 9.94 12.55 26.18
N GLY A 190 9.07 12.35 27.16
CA GLY A 190 8.23 11.16 27.26
C GLY A 190 9.00 9.84 27.41
N THR A 191 10.26 9.87 27.84
CA THR A 191 11.10 8.68 28.01
C THR A 191 10.78 7.88 29.27
N PHE A 192 10.02 8.47 30.20
CA PHE A 192 9.64 7.84 31.48
C PHE A 192 10.83 7.29 32.29
N GLY A 193 12.04 7.83 32.04
CA GLY A 193 13.28 7.37 32.67
C GLY A 193 13.88 6.08 32.06
N LEU A 194 13.33 5.60 30.95
CA LEU A 194 13.83 4.43 30.23
C LEU A 194 14.87 4.87 29.18
N LEU A 195 16.08 4.34 29.30
CA LEU A 195 17.18 4.64 28.37
C LEU A 195 16.88 4.13 26.96
N GLU A 196 16.15 3.04 26.84
CA GLU A 196 15.76 2.40 25.58
C GLU A 196 14.85 3.30 24.72
N LEU A 197 14.19 4.29 25.36
CA LEU A 197 13.34 5.27 24.68
C LEU A 197 14.03 6.63 24.44
N TYR A 198 15.30 6.78 24.81
CA TYR A 198 16.02 8.03 24.63
C TYR A 198 16.15 8.41 23.15
N ASP A 199 16.45 7.44 22.28
CA ASP A 199 16.52 7.61 20.83
C ASP A 199 15.12 7.57 20.14
N GLY A 200 14.06 7.63 20.93
CA GLY A 200 12.69 7.53 20.44
C GLY A 200 12.12 6.11 20.51
N VAL A 201 10.85 6.02 20.11
CA VAL A 201 10.20 4.70 19.97
C VAL A 201 10.77 3.96 18.77
N PRO A 202 11.38 2.77 18.96
CA PRO A 202 11.92 2.01 17.85
C PRO A 202 10.83 1.65 16.85
N LEU A 203 11.04 2.02 15.57
CA LEU A 203 10.02 1.86 14.53
C LEU A 203 9.68 0.40 14.25
N ILE A 204 10.68 -0.51 14.31
CA ILE A 204 10.46 -1.93 14.03
C ILE A 204 9.51 -2.58 15.04
N PRO A 205 9.72 -2.50 16.37
CA PRO A 205 8.76 -2.99 17.36
C PRO A 205 7.37 -2.38 17.24
N ALA A 206 7.28 -1.06 17.02
CA ALA A 206 5.99 -0.39 16.82
C ALA A 206 5.24 -0.93 15.61
N LEU A 207 5.93 -1.10 14.50
CA LEU A 207 5.42 -1.57 13.23
C LEU A 207 5.00 -3.05 13.30
N VAL A 208 5.90 -3.90 13.83
CA VAL A 208 5.65 -5.33 14.06
C VAL A 208 4.44 -5.53 14.96
N GLY A 209 4.37 -4.79 16.06
CA GLY A 209 3.25 -4.84 16.98
C GLY A 209 1.94 -4.44 16.33
N LEU A 210 1.89 -3.22 15.78
CA LEU A 210 0.67 -2.65 15.20
C LEU A 210 0.07 -3.50 14.07
N PHE A 211 0.88 -4.17 13.27
CA PHE A 211 0.38 -4.92 12.11
C PHE A 211 0.40 -6.43 12.32
N ALA A 212 1.54 -7.04 12.62
CA ALA A 212 1.65 -8.49 12.63
C ALA A 212 1.14 -9.11 13.94
N VAL A 213 1.55 -8.59 15.11
CA VAL A 213 1.07 -9.12 16.40
C VAL A 213 -0.43 -8.85 16.57
N SER A 214 -0.92 -7.67 16.17
CA SER A 214 -2.34 -7.35 16.23
C SER A 214 -3.19 -8.26 15.32
N GLU A 215 -2.67 -8.64 14.15
CA GLU A 215 -3.34 -9.58 13.25
C GLU A 215 -3.34 -11.00 13.82
N ALA A 216 -2.23 -11.41 14.45
CA ALA A 216 -2.16 -12.71 15.12
C ALA A 216 -3.20 -12.83 16.25
N PHE A 217 -3.46 -11.77 17.00
CA PHE A 217 -4.54 -11.76 18.01
C PHE A 217 -5.92 -11.94 17.37
N ILE A 218 -6.17 -11.35 16.20
CA ILE A 218 -7.40 -11.56 15.43
C ILE A 218 -7.50 -13.01 14.94
N PHE A 219 -6.39 -13.60 14.48
CA PHE A 219 -6.38 -15.00 14.05
C PHE A 219 -6.68 -15.99 15.17
N ILE A 220 -6.24 -15.70 16.40
CA ILE A 220 -6.56 -16.53 17.58
C ILE A 220 -8.08 -16.56 17.86
N GLU A 221 -8.77 -15.46 17.64
CA GLU A 221 -10.23 -15.39 17.84
C GLU A 221 -11.01 -16.06 16.70
N SER A 222 -10.47 -16.10 15.50
CA SER A 222 -11.15 -16.64 14.33
C SER A 222 -10.88 -18.13 14.19
N THR A 223 -11.87 -18.98 14.47
CA THR A 223 -11.77 -20.43 14.31
C THR A 223 -11.72 -20.90 12.84
N SER A 224 -12.23 -20.11 11.91
CA SER A 224 -12.12 -20.33 10.45
C SER A 224 -12.54 -19.07 9.70
N ILE A 225 -11.71 -18.59 8.77
CA ILE A 225 -12.05 -17.46 7.89
C ILE A 225 -12.93 -17.91 6.71
N VAL A 226 -12.82 -19.17 6.28
CA VAL A 226 -13.53 -19.69 5.12
C VAL A 226 -14.44 -20.85 5.54
N SER A 227 -15.75 -20.64 5.44
CA SER A 227 -16.72 -21.73 5.59
C SER A 227 -16.63 -22.68 4.39
N GLU A 228 -16.60 -23.99 4.64
CA GLU A 228 -16.62 -25.02 3.58
C GLU A 228 -17.83 -24.91 2.63
N LYS A 229 -18.94 -24.35 3.11
CA LYS A 229 -20.19 -24.21 2.34
C LYS A 229 -20.15 -23.19 1.20
N GLY A 230 -19.11 -22.35 1.08
CA GLY A 230 -19.01 -21.33 0.03
C GLY A 230 -18.00 -21.65 -1.08
N ARG A 231 -17.43 -22.84 -1.08
CA ARG A 231 -16.40 -23.25 -2.04
C ARG A 231 -16.96 -23.48 -3.43
N LEU A 232 -16.42 -22.75 -4.40
CA LEU A 232 -16.64 -23.03 -5.81
C LEU A 232 -15.64 -24.08 -6.28
N GLU A 233 -16.11 -25.17 -6.86
CA GLU A 233 -15.23 -26.15 -7.51
C GLU A 233 -14.63 -25.53 -8.77
N VAL A 234 -13.33 -25.30 -8.74
CA VAL A 234 -12.57 -24.82 -9.90
C VAL A 234 -12.01 -26.06 -10.61
N ARG A 235 -12.51 -26.36 -11.79
CA ARG A 235 -11.93 -27.41 -12.62
C ARG A 235 -10.68 -26.86 -13.32
N PRO A 236 -9.47 -27.38 -13.00
CA PRO A 236 -8.24 -26.92 -13.64
C PRO A 236 -8.28 -27.25 -15.12
N GLY A 237 -8.10 -26.23 -15.98
CA GLY A 237 -8.11 -26.44 -17.42
C GLY A 237 -7.39 -25.31 -18.18
N TRP A 238 -6.58 -25.69 -19.18
CA TRP A 238 -5.89 -24.69 -20.02
C TRP A 238 -6.83 -23.87 -20.88
N SER A 239 -7.96 -24.44 -21.33
CA SER A 239 -8.93 -23.76 -22.17
C SER A 239 -9.51 -22.52 -21.48
N GLY A 240 -9.93 -22.62 -20.21
CA GLY A 240 -10.44 -21.49 -19.45
C GLY A 240 -9.37 -20.45 -19.16
N THR A 241 -8.14 -20.88 -18.86
CA THR A 241 -6.99 -19.96 -18.66
C THR A 241 -6.69 -19.18 -19.93
N LEU A 242 -6.54 -19.84 -21.08
CA LEU A 242 -6.23 -19.18 -22.35
C LEU A 242 -7.36 -18.24 -22.80
N GLU A 243 -8.61 -18.62 -22.58
CA GLU A 243 -9.75 -17.75 -22.86
C GLU A 243 -9.71 -16.49 -21.97
N GLY A 244 -9.46 -16.62 -20.66
CA GLY A 244 -9.30 -15.49 -19.75
C GLY A 244 -8.16 -14.55 -20.17
N VAL A 245 -7.00 -15.11 -20.55
CA VAL A 245 -5.87 -14.33 -21.09
C VAL A 245 -6.29 -13.55 -22.34
N ARG A 246 -6.95 -14.22 -23.31
CA ARG A 246 -7.42 -13.57 -24.53
C ARG A 246 -8.43 -12.46 -24.24
N MET A 247 -9.35 -12.68 -23.30
CA MET A 247 -10.34 -11.69 -22.89
C MET A 247 -9.70 -10.46 -22.27
N ALA A 248 -8.67 -10.63 -21.45
CA ALA A 248 -7.92 -9.53 -20.84
C ALA A 248 -7.10 -8.76 -21.89
N LEU A 249 -6.34 -9.46 -22.74
CA LEU A 249 -5.52 -8.85 -23.79
C LEU A 249 -6.37 -8.08 -24.82
N ALA A 250 -7.57 -8.57 -25.15
CA ALA A 250 -8.51 -7.84 -26.00
C ALA A 250 -8.94 -6.50 -25.39
N ARG A 251 -8.74 -6.32 -24.09
CA ARG A 251 -9.05 -5.09 -23.32
C ARG A 251 -7.80 -4.35 -22.84
N TRP A 252 -6.69 -4.46 -23.57
CA TRP A 252 -5.41 -3.87 -23.21
C TRP A 252 -5.49 -2.38 -22.90
N TRP A 253 -6.30 -1.63 -23.68
CA TRP A 253 -6.53 -0.21 -23.44
C TRP A 253 -7.23 0.04 -22.10
N HIS A 254 -8.14 -0.84 -21.73
CA HIS A 254 -8.84 -0.77 -20.44
C HIS A 254 -7.89 -0.99 -19.27
N ILE A 255 -6.99 -1.98 -19.40
CA ILE A 255 -5.90 -2.21 -18.43
C ILE A 255 -5.02 -0.95 -18.31
N THR A 256 -4.64 -0.36 -19.44
CA THR A 256 -3.73 0.79 -19.48
C THR A 256 -4.25 1.98 -18.70
N TRP A 257 -5.44 2.49 -19.01
CA TRP A 257 -5.90 3.70 -18.35
C TRP A 257 -6.33 3.48 -16.89
N THR A 258 -6.84 2.28 -16.56
CA THR A 258 -7.18 1.96 -15.17
C THR A 258 -5.96 1.75 -14.30
N SER A 259 -4.86 1.21 -14.84
CA SER A 259 -3.58 1.13 -14.12
C SER A 259 -2.96 2.52 -13.88
N ILE A 260 -3.12 3.47 -14.82
CA ILE A 260 -2.69 4.85 -14.63
C ILE A 260 -3.47 5.53 -13.50
N ILE A 261 -4.77 5.26 -13.35
CA ILE A 261 -5.54 5.71 -12.17
C ILE A 261 -4.87 5.17 -10.89
N GLY A 262 -4.49 3.89 -10.89
CA GLY A 262 -3.76 3.28 -9.78
C GLY A 262 -2.46 4.02 -9.46
N LEU A 263 -1.64 4.28 -10.48
CA LEU A 263 -0.38 5.01 -10.36
C LEU A 263 -0.58 6.40 -9.72
N ILE A 264 -1.51 7.18 -10.27
CA ILE A 264 -1.78 8.55 -9.80
C ILE A 264 -2.25 8.54 -8.34
N ILE A 265 -3.19 7.66 -8.00
CA ILE A 265 -3.68 7.54 -6.63
C ILE A 265 -2.57 7.03 -5.69
N GLY A 266 -1.70 6.14 -6.17
CA GLY A 266 -0.57 5.61 -5.41
C GLY A 266 0.47 6.68 -5.05
N ILE A 267 0.69 7.68 -5.91
CA ILE A 267 1.61 8.81 -5.62
C ILE A 267 1.09 9.65 -4.44
N VAL A 268 -0.23 9.67 -4.24
CA VAL A 268 -0.85 10.39 -3.12
C VAL A 268 -0.66 9.56 -1.84
N PRO A 269 0.21 10.00 -0.89
CA PRO A 269 0.44 9.25 0.33
C PRO A 269 -0.86 9.00 1.07
N GLY A 270 -1.07 7.77 1.54
CA GLY A 270 -2.25 7.42 2.33
C GLY A 270 -3.53 7.11 1.56
N ALA A 271 -3.65 7.46 0.27
CA ALA A 271 -4.85 7.13 -0.52
C ALA A 271 -5.04 5.60 -0.65
N GLY A 272 -3.94 4.86 -0.80
CA GLY A 272 -3.93 3.41 -0.76
C GLY A 272 -4.63 2.71 -1.91
N ALA A 273 -4.41 1.41 -1.98
CA ALA A 273 -4.90 0.58 -3.09
C ALA A 273 -6.43 0.39 -3.09
N SER A 274 -7.07 0.46 -1.93
CA SER A 274 -8.54 0.34 -1.86
C SER A 274 -9.23 1.47 -2.61
N ILE A 275 -8.81 2.71 -2.38
CA ILE A 275 -9.36 3.88 -3.06
C ILE A 275 -9.11 3.75 -4.56
N ALA A 276 -7.90 3.38 -4.96
CA ALA A 276 -7.55 3.21 -6.37
C ALA A 276 -8.43 2.15 -7.07
N ALA A 277 -8.62 1.00 -6.44
CA ALA A 277 -9.45 -0.08 -6.98
C ALA A 277 -10.91 0.33 -7.16
N PHE A 278 -11.51 0.98 -6.14
CA PHE A 278 -12.89 1.45 -6.24
C PHE A 278 -13.05 2.60 -7.23
N VAL A 279 -12.12 3.56 -7.27
CA VAL A 279 -12.16 4.66 -8.24
C VAL A 279 -12.05 4.10 -9.65
N ALA A 280 -11.11 3.18 -9.91
CA ALA A 280 -10.97 2.55 -11.22
C ALA A 280 -12.24 1.79 -11.63
N TYR A 281 -12.85 1.04 -10.71
CA TYR A 281 -14.11 0.34 -10.94
C TYR A 281 -15.25 1.32 -11.30
N GLN A 282 -15.41 2.39 -10.51
CA GLN A 282 -16.47 3.37 -10.73
C GLN A 282 -16.28 4.16 -12.03
N GLN A 283 -15.05 4.57 -12.35
CA GLN A 283 -14.74 5.24 -13.61
C GLN A 283 -14.94 4.29 -14.79
N SER A 284 -14.54 3.03 -14.66
CA SER A 284 -14.78 1.99 -15.65
C SER A 284 -16.27 1.84 -15.95
N ARG A 285 -17.10 1.75 -14.90
CA ARG A 285 -18.54 1.69 -15.04
C ARG A 285 -19.13 2.96 -15.66
N PHE A 286 -18.65 4.13 -15.25
CA PHE A 286 -19.16 5.43 -15.73
C PHE A 286 -18.92 5.65 -17.23
N PHE A 287 -17.73 5.26 -17.73
CA PHE A 287 -17.39 5.39 -19.15
C PHE A 287 -17.83 4.20 -20.01
N SER A 288 -18.42 3.18 -19.39
CA SER A 288 -18.90 2.00 -20.12
C SER A 288 -20.17 2.30 -20.92
N LYS A 289 -20.27 1.67 -22.10
CA LYS A 289 -21.51 1.68 -22.89
C LYS A 289 -22.62 0.78 -22.31
N THR A 290 -22.25 -0.09 -21.33
CA THR A 290 -23.15 -1.08 -20.72
C THR A 290 -22.96 -1.09 -19.19
N PRO A 291 -23.21 0.05 -18.49
CA PRO A 291 -22.95 0.19 -17.07
C PRO A 291 -23.81 -0.75 -16.20
N GLU A 292 -24.93 -1.22 -16.73
CA GLU A 292 -25.84 -2.18 -16.09
C GLU A 292 -25.25 -3.60 -15.94
N LYS A 293 -24.22 -3.93 -16.74
CA LYS A 293 -23.55 -5.24 -16.67
C LYS A 293 -22.54 -5.33 -15.52
N TYR A 294 -22.11 -4.20 -14.97
CA TYR A 294 -21.20 -4.19 -13.82
C TYR A 294 -21.91 -4.74 -12.59
N GLY A 295 -21.21 -5.61 -11.85
CA GLY A 295 -21.77 -6.35 -10.74
C GLY A 295 -22.39 -7.70 -11.12
N THR A 296 -22.38 -8.07 -12.41
CA THR A 296 -22.96 -9.35 -12.89
C THR A 296 -21.92 -10.34 -13.44
N GLY A 297 -20.64 -10.09 -13.22
CA GLY A 297 -19.53 -10.89 -13.79
C GLY A 297 -19.01 -10.28 -15.10
N TRP A 298 -19.00 -8.95 -15.21
CA TRP A 298 -18.52 -8.25 -16.39
C TRP A 298 -17.00 -8.17 -16.40
N PRO A 299 -16.34 -8.55 -17.53
CA PRO A 299 -14.88 -8.59 -17.60
C PRO A 299 -14.18 -7.28 -17.25
N GLU A 300 -14.68 -6.14 -17.70
CA GLU A 300 -14.09 -4.83 -17.44
C GLU A 300 -14.21 -4.43 -15.97
N GLY A 301 -15.29 -4.86 -15.28
CA GLY A 301 -15.48 -4.64 -13.85
C GLY A 301 -14.51 -5.45 -12.99
N LEU A 302 -13.97 -6.56 -13.51
CA LEU A 302 -12.89 -7.32 -12.86
C LEU A 302 -11.51 -6.73 -13.19
N ILE A 303 -11.26 -6.39 -14.47
CA ILE A 303 -9.97 -5.90 -14.96
C ILE A 303 -9.60 -4.56 -14.32
N ALA A 304 -10.55 -3.63 -14.21
CA ALA A 304 -10.26 -2.27 -13.74
C ALA A 304 -9.68 -2.21 -12.33
N PRO A 305 -10.29 -2.80 -11.30
CA PRO A 305 -9.73 -2.77 -9.95
C PRO A 305 -8.41 -3.54 -9.83
N GLU A 306 -8.23 -4.63 -10.57
CA GLU A 306 -7.00 -5.43 -10.54
C GLU A 306 -5.81 -4.68 -11.16
N ALA A 307 -6.01 -4.07 -12.31
CA ALA A 307 -4.98 -3.24 -12.96
C ALA A 307 -4.60 -2.04 -12.07
N ALA A 308 -5.58 -1.36 -11.48
CA ALA A 308 -5.34 -0.24 -10.58
C ALA A 308 -4.64 -0.67 -9.28
N ASN A 309 -5.04 -1.79 -8.68
CA ASN A 309 -4.43 -2.33 -7.46
C ASN A 309 -2.92 -2.57 -7.64
N ASN A 310 -2.50 -3.11 -8.78
CA ASN A 310 -1.08 -3.29 -9.08
C ASN A 310 -0.42 -2.00 -9.58
N GLY A 311 -1.15 -1.12 -10.26
CA GLY A 311 -0.66 0.20 -10.62
C GLY A 311 -0.25 1.07 -9.44
N VAL A 312 -0.92 0.92 -8.29
CA VAL A 312 -0.58 1.60 -7.03
C VAL A 312 0.82 1.24 -6.53
N THR A 313 1.34 0.05 -6.83
CA THR A 313 2.65 -0.38 -6.30
C THR A 313 3.77 0.59 -6.68
N ALA A 314 3.87 0.93 -7.96
CA ALA A 314 4.82 1.92 -8.44
C ALA A 314 4.55 3.31 -7.86
N GLY A 315 3.25 3.71 -7.82
CA GLY A 315 2.84 4.99 -7.25
C GLY A 315 3.29 5.20 -5.81
N THR A 316 3.16 4.18 -4.95
CA THR A 316 3.53 4.29 -3.52
C THR A 316 5.03 4.31 -3.27
N LEU A 317 5.84 3.74 -4.16
CA LEU A 317 7.29 3.75 -4.01
C LEU A 317 7.94 5.04 -4.54
N ILE A 318 7.31 5.75 -5.47
CA ILE A 318 7.83 7.03 -5.98
C ILE A 318 8.06 8.04 -4.83
N PRO A 319 7.05 8.44 -4.04
CA PRO A 319 7.25 9.40 -2.95
C PRO A 319 8.15 8.83 -1.84
N LEU A 320 8.13 7.53 -1.60
CA LEU A 320 9.05 6.88 -0.67
C LEU A 320 10.51 7.13 -1.06
N LEU A 321 10.86 6.84 -2.30
CA LEU A 321 12.24 6.96 -2.78
C LEU A 321 12.67 8.41 -2.97
N THR A 322 11.79 9.28 -3.49
CA THR A 322 12.14 10.67 -3.82
C THR A 322 12.04 11.65 -2.66
N LEU A 323 11.12 11.42 -1.73
CA LEU A 323 10.83 12.33 -0.61
C LEU A 323 11.02 11.68 0.77
N GLY A 324 11.19 10.35 0.85
CA GLY A 324 11.20 9.62 2.11
C GLY A 324 9.82 9.49 2.77
N ILE A 325 8.74 9.65 2.00
CA ILE A 325 7.36 9.60 2.50
C ILE A 325 6.68 8.33 1.98
N PRO A 326 6.26 7.42 2.84
CA PRO A 326 5.61 6.21 2.39
C PRO A 326 4.21 6.47 1.84
N GLY A 327 3.92 5.99 0.63
CA GLY A 327 2.58 6.08 0.02
C GLY A 327 1.54 5.12 0.61
N GLY A 328 1.95 4.19 1.49
CA GLY A 328 1.05 3.21 2.13
C GLY A 328 1.79 2.32 3.13
N ALA A 329 1.06 1.43 3.81
CA ALA A 329 1.61 0.60 4.89
C ALA A 329 2.84 -0.23 4.47
N THR A 330 2.78 -0.91 3.32
CA THR A 330 3.92 -1.72 2.84
C THR A 330 5.13 -0.83 2.52
N ALA A 331 4.93 0.33 1.89
CA ALA A 331 5.99 1.29 1.63
C ALA A 331 6.59 1.83 2.95
N ALA A 332 5.78 2.02 3.99
CA ALA A 332 6.24 2.43 5.32
C ALA A 332 7.17 1.38 5.97
N ILE A 333 6.86 0.10 5.79
CA ILE A 333 7.73 -0.98 6.26
C ILE A 333 9.04 -1.02 5.47
N MET A 334 8.95 -0.89 4.16
CA MET A 334 10.15 -0.82 3.30
C MET A 334 11.04 0.37 3.68
N LEU A 335 10.44 1.53 4.02
CA LEU A 335 11.17 2.69 4.54
C LEU A 335 12.01 2.31 5.77
N VAL A 336 11.37 1.66 6.76
CA VAL A 336 12.05 1.27 8.00
C VAL A 336 13.18 0.29 7.75
N VAL A 337 12.95 -0.71 6.89
CA VAL A 337 14.00 -1.69 6.53
C VAL A 337 15.17 -1.01 5.81
N MET A 338 14.88 -0.11 4.86
CA MET A 338 15.92 0.65 4.15
C MET A 338 16.74 1.52 5.12
N GLN A 339 16.08 2.24 6.03
CA GLN A 339 16.76 3.04 7.06
C GLN A 339 17.63 2.17 7.96
N TYR A 340 17.17 0.98 8.31
CA TYR A 340 17.94 0.05 9.14
C TYR A 340 19.22 -0.44 8.45
N HIS A 341 19.19 -0.60 7.13
CA HIS A 341 20.37 -0.86 6.31
C HIS A 341 21.25 0.38 6.07
N GLY A 342 20.97 1.50 6.73
CA GLY A 342 21.72 2.75 6.57
C GLY A 342 21.41 3.51 5.28
N VAL A 343 20.33 3.16 4.57
CA VAL A 343 19.92 3.84 3.36
C VAL A 343 19.14 5.11 3.72
N VAL A 344 19.67 6.25 3.33
CA VAL A 344 19.03 7.55 3.54
C VAL A 344 18.09 7.82 2.36
N LEU A 345 16.78 7.77 2.62
CA LEU A 345 15.75 7.99 1.61
C LEU A 345 15.59 9.47 1.25
N GLY A 346 14.83 9.70 0.18
CA GLY A 346 14.61 11.03 -0.35
C GLY A 346 15.72 11.50 -1.29
N GLN A 347 16.00 12.79 -1.31
CA GLN A 347 16.98 13.40 -2.21
C GLN A 347 18.38 12.76 -2.08
N GLN A 348 18.76 12.42 -0.86
CA GLN A 348 20.10 11.86 -0.57
C GLN A 348 20.28 10.46 -1.16
N LEU A 349 19.23 9.67 -1.31
CA LEU A 349 19.29 8.35 -1.95
C LEU A 349 19.89 8.45 -3.35
N PHE A 350 19.38 9.39 -4.16
CA PHE A 350 19.82 9.53 -5.55
C PHE A 350 21.13 10.30 -5.70
N ALA A 351 21.54 11.07 -4.67
CA ALA A 351 22.83 11.72 -4.63
C ALA A 351 23.97 10.78 -4.24
N MET A 352 23.69 9.84 -3.30
CA MET A 352 24.72 8.96 -2.71
C MET A 352 24.68 7.54 -3.27
N GLN A 353 23.49 7.00 -3.55
CA GLN A 353 23.25 5.61 -3.96
C GLN A 353 22.20 5.54 -5.09
N PRO A 354 22.44 6.20 -6.26
CA PRO A 354 21.47 6.25 -7.35
C PRO A 354 21.11 4.87 -7.88
N GLU A 355 22.07 3.93 -7.94
CA GLU A 355 21.86 2.57 -8.41
C GLU A 355 20.83 1.83 -7.55
N LEU A 356 20.87 1.99 -6.23
CA LEU A 356 19.89 1.41 -5.32
C LEU A 356 18.49 2.00 -5.55
N GLY A 357 18.39 3.32 -5.68
CA GLY A 357 17.11 4.00 -5.92
C GLY A 357 16.43 3.59 -7.22
N TYR A 358 17.18 3.54 -8.32
CA TYR A 358 16.68 3.03 -9.60
C TYR A 358 16.48 1.52 -9.58
N GLY A 359 17.35 0.78 -8.87
CA GLY A 359 17.30 -0.66 -8.71
C GLY A 359 15.99 -1.15 -8.10
N VAL A 360 15.45 -0.43 -7.12
CA VAL A 360 14.13 -0.75 -6.51
C VAL A 360 13.01 -0.74 -7.54
N ILE A 361 12.95 0.28 -8.39
CA ILE A 361 11.92 0.36 -9.45
C ILE A 361 12.20 -0.64 -10.57
N MET A 362 13.48 -0.87 -10.90
CA MET A 362 13.86 -1.91 -11.86
C MET A 362 13.50 -3.31 -11.35
N ALA A 363 13.64 -3.57 -10.05
CA ALA A 363 13.21 -4.82 -9.43
C ALA A 363 11.71 -5.07 -9.61
N MET A 364 10.87 -4.03 -9.49
CA MET A 364 9.45 -4.15 -9.82
C MET A 364 9.23 -4.54 -11.29
N PHE A 365 9.95 -3.89 -12.20
CA PHE A 365 9.84 -4.16 -13.63
C PHE A 365 10.20 -5.62 -13.94
N VAL A 366 11.35 -6.09 -13.45
CA VAL A 366 11.80 -7.48 -13.60
C VAL A 366 10.82 -8.46 -12.93
N THR A 367 10.30 -8.12 -11.76
CA THR A 367 9.29 -8.92 -11.08
C THR A 367 8.06 -9.14 -11.96
N TYR A 368 7.49 -8.08 -12.56
CA TYR A 368 6.32 -8.22 -13.43
C TYR A 368 6.68 -8.98 -14.73
N MET A 369 7.88 -8.83 -15.27
CA MET A 369 8.35 -9.64 -16.40
C MET A 369 8.38 -11.13 -16.05
N ILE A 370 8.95 -11.49 -14.91
CA ILE A 370 8.99 -12.88 -14.44
C ILE A 370 7.56 -13.40 -14.18
N MET A 371 6.69 -12.56 -13.60
CA MET A 371 5.29 -12.90 -13.33
C MET A 371 4.50 -13.25 -14.61
N ILE A 372 4.77 -12.60 -15.74
CA ILE A 372 4.13 -12.95 -17.03
C ILE A 372 4.30 -14.45 -17.35
N VAL A 373 5.49 -14.96 -17.11
CA VAL A 373 5.84 -16.36 -17.46
C VAL A 373 5.41 -17.34 -16.35
N THR A 374 5.60 -16.96 -15.08
CA THR A 374 5.49 -17.91 -13.95
C THR A 374 4.07 -18.04 -13.40
N VAL A 375 3.30 -16.93 -13.38
CA VAL A 375 2.02 -16.90 -12.67
C VAL A 375 0.89 -17.54 -13.49
N MET A 376 0.93 -17.46 -14.81
CA MET A 376 -0.10 -18.05 -15.67
C MET A 376 -0.24 -19.57 -15.53
N PRO A 377 0.84 -20.36 -15.53
CA PRO A 377 0.75 -21.80 -15.24
C PRO A 377 0.25 -22.09 -13.84
N LEU A 378 0.54 -21.20 -12.87
CA LEU A 378 0.13 -21.37 -11.47
C LEU A 378 -1.35 -21.04 -11.25
N ALA A 379 -1.97 -20.20 -12.08
CA ALA A 379 -3.37 -19.76 -11.93
C ALA A 379 -4.34 -20.93 -11.72
N ARG A 380 -4.11 -22.06 -12.39
CA ARG A 380 -4.94 -23.24 -12.29
C ARG A 380 -4.86 -23.97 -10.94
N TYR A 381 -3.76 -23.80 -10.20
CA TYR A 381 -3.54 -24.45 -8.90
C TYR A 381 -3.89 -23.53 -7.72
N MET A 382 -4.11 -22.26 -7.97
CA MET A 382 -4.31 -21.25 -6.93
C MET A 382 -5.60 -21.44 -6.11
N SER A 383 -6.58 -22.20 -6.61
CA SER A 383 -7.76 -22.56 -5.84
C SER A 383 -7.44 -23.39 -4.58
N HIS A 384 -6.28 -24.06 -4.55
CA HIS A 384 -5.86 -24.87 -3.39
C HIS A 384 -5.22 -24.00 -2.29
N VAL A 385 -4.67 -22.83 -2.63
CA VAL A 385 -3.96 -21.96 -1.69
C VAL A 385 -4.92 -21.31 -0.66
N THR A 386 -6.18 -21.12 -1.02
CA THR A 386 -7.20 -20.57 -0.09
C THR A 386 -7.58 -21.51 1.06
N MET A 387 -6.96 -22.70 1.15
CA MET A 387 -7.26 -23.75 2.14
C MET A 387 -6.41 -23.67 3.41
N VAL A 388 -5.43 -22.76 3.51
CA VAL A 388 -4.55 -22.68 4.68
C VAL A 388 -5.36 -22.27 5.91
N SER A 389 -5.31 -23.09 6.95
CA SER A 389 -6.00 -22.79 8.21
C SER A 389 -5.29 -21.67 8.97
N THR A 390 -6.04 -20.66 9.37
CA THR A 390 -5.53 -19.52 10.16
C THR A 390 -5.06 -19.89 11.56
N VAL A 391 -5.49 -21.03 12.09
CA VAL A 391 -5.08 -21.54 13.41
C VAL A 391 -3.56 -21.73 13.49
N TYR A 392 -2.92 -22.21 12.42
CA TYR A 392 -1.48 -22.39 12.39
C TYR A 392 -0.71 -21.08 12.14
N MET A 393 -1.40 -20.07 11.60
CA MET A 393 -0.76 -18.79 11.27
C MET A 393 -0.41 -17.96 12.52
N ALA A 394 -1.28 -17.93 13.52
CA ALA A 394 -1.08 -17.09 14.71
C ALA A 394 0.21 -17.41 15.47
N PRO A 395 0.51 -18.67 15.87
CA PRO A 395 1.76 -18.97 16.57
C PRO A 395 3.01 -18.73 15.71
N ILE A 396 2.94 -19.01 14.39
CA ILE A 396 4.03 -18.71 13.46
C ILE A 396 4.28 -17.22 13.41
N VAL A 397 3.24 -16.41 13.21
CA VAL A 397 3.35 -14.95 13.14
C VAL A 397 3.94 -14.40 14.44
N ILE A 398 3.41 -14.78 15.61
CA ILE A 398 3.90 -14.29 16.90
C ILE A 398 5.38 -14.64 17.09
N SER A 399 5.77 -15.89 16.84
CA SER A 399 7.15 -16.33 17.04
C SER A 399 8.13 -15.54 16.17
N PHE A 400 7.87 -15.46 14.87
CA PHE A 400 8.76 -14.74 13.95
C PHE A 400 8.78 -13.24 14.20
N THR A 401 7.65 -12.64 14.59
CA THR A 401 7.57 -11.20 14.84
C THR A 401 8.26 -10.79 16.13
N LEU A 402 8.20 -11.61 17.18
CA LEU A 402 8.96 -11.36 18.40
C LEU A 402 10.47 -11.46 18.16
N VAL A 403 10.91 -12.48 17.43
CA VAL A 403 12.32 -12.57 17.00
C VAL A 403 12.69 -11.37 16.12
N GLY A 404 11.81 -10.98 15.17
CA GLY A 404 12.03 -9.84 14.29
C GLY A 404 12.13 -8.51 15.01
N SER A 405 11.44 -8.34 16.12
CA SER A 405 11.56 -7.14 16.94
C SER A 405 12.84 -7.10 17.79
N PHE A 406 13.34 -8.27 18.18
CA PHE A 406 14.57 -8.40 18.98
C PHE A 406 15.86 -8.19 18.17
N VAL A 407 15.95 -8.84 17.00
CA VAL A 407 17.17 -8.92 16.20
C VAL A 407 17.83 -7.56 15.90
N PRO A 408 17.09 -6.48 15.58
CA PRO A 408 17.71 -5.23 15.16
C PRO A 408 18.55 -4.53 16.23
N ARG A 409 18.15 -4.58 17.48
CA ARG A 409 18.79 -3.86 18.60
C ARG A 409 19.25 -4.79 19.71
N GLU A 410 18.88 -6.07 19.66
CA GLU A 410 19.17 -7.10 20.66
C GLU A 410 18.64 -6.77 22.07
N TYR A 411 17.58 -5.95 22.17
CA TYR A 411 16.94 -5.57 23.43
C TYR A 411 15.64 -6.34 23.63
N LEU A 412 15.53 -7.04 24.77
CA LEU A 412 14.24 -7.66 25.19
C LEU A 412 13.10 -6.65 25.32
N PHE A 413 13.44 -5.41 25.65
CA PHE A 413 12.49 -4.30 25.68
C PHE A 413 11.72 -4.17 24.37
N ASP A 414 12.35 -4.37 23.22
CA ASP A 414 11.74 -4.26 21.90
C ASP A 414 10.67 -5.34 21.68
N MET A 415 10.85 -6.55 22.23
CA MET A 415 9.82 -7.60 22.20
C MET A 415 8.60 -7.22 23.06
N TYR A 416 8.82 -6.70 24.27
CA TYR A 416 7.71 -6.21 25.12
C TYR A 416 6.98 -5.04 24.45
N LEU A 417 7.73 -4.14 23.83
CA LEU A 417 7.15 -3.01 23.10
C LEU A 417 6.31 -3.48 21.90
N ALA A 418 6.75 -4.49 21.18
CA ALA A 418 5.99 -5.10 20.09
C ALA A 418 4.67 -5.72 20.58
N LEU A 419 4.66 -6.35 21.78
CA LEU A 419 3.42 -6.86 22.38
C LEU A 419 2.48 -5.74 22.79
N VAL A 420 3.00 -4.64 23.37
CA VAL A 420 2.20 -3.45 23.74
C VAL A 420 1.57 -2.83 22.48
N PHE A 421 2.35 -2.61 21.42
CA PHE A 421 1.82 -2.13 20.16
C PHE A 421 0.87 -3.13 19.49
N GLY A 422 1.07 -4.43 19.72
CA GLY A 422 0.15 -5.48 19.31
C GLY A 422 -1.22 -5.34 19.95
N ALA A 423 -1.26 -5.11 21.27
CA ALA A 423 -2.50 -4.85 21.99
C ALA A 423 -3.16 -3.54 21.52
N ILE A 424 -2.39 -2.46 21.34
CA ILE A 424 -2.88 -1.18 20.79
C ILE A 424 -3.49 -1.41 19.39
N GLY A 425 -2.78 -2.10 18.50
CA GLY A 425 -3.25 -2.38 17.14
C GLY A 425 -4.51 -3.24 17.12
N TYR A 426 -4.59 -4.24 17.99
CA TYR A 426 -5.76 -5.09 18.15
C TYR A 426 -6.98 -4.29 18.63
N ILE A 427 -6.83 -3.48 19.69
CA ILE A 427 -7.90 -2.61 20.19
C ILE A 427 -8.33 -1.62 19.11
N ALA A 428 -7.38 -0.97 18.44
CA ALA A 428 -7.65 -0.04 17.34
C ALA A 428 -8.53 -0.69 16.26
N ARG A 429 -8.17 -1.88 15.79
CA ARG A 429 -8.94 -2.62 14.77
C ARG A 429 -10.35 -2.97 15.27
N ARG A 430 -10.48 -3.43 16.52
CA ARG A 430 -11.77 -3.80 17.11
C ARG A 430 -12.71 -2.62 17.33
N THR A 431 -12.15 -1.45 17.58
CA THR A 431 -12.91 -0.22 17.81
C THR A 431 -13.08 0.64 16.56
N GLY A 432 -12.58 0.16 15.40
CA GLY A 432 -12.70 0.84 14.11
C GLY A 432 -11.72 1.99 13.88
N TYR A 433 -10.62 2.05 14.66
CA TYR A 433 -9.51 2.96 14.39
C TYR A 433 -8.55 2.37 13.35
N HIS A 434 -7.99 3.22 12.51
CA HIS A 434 -7.07 2.80 11.45
C HIS A 434 -5.63 2.68 11.94
N VAL A 435 -5.12 1.46 12.05
CA VAL A 435 -3.74 1.18 12.48
C VAL A 435 -2.70 1.85 11.56
N ALA A 436 -2.97 1.93 10.25
CA ALA A 436 -2.11 2.63 9.32
C ALA A 436 -1.98 4.13 9.63
N ALA A 437 -3.03 4.77 10.16
CA ALA A 437 -3.00 6.16 10.58
C ALA A 437 -2.06 6.35 11.79
N ILE A 438 -2.12 5.44 12.77
CA ILE A 438 -1.19 5.43 13.91
C ILE A 438 0.25 5.32 13.40
N LEU A 439 0.53 4.36 12.53
CA LEU A 439 1.87 4.15 12.00
C LEU A 439 2.41 5.37 11.25
N ILE A 440 1.60 5.97 10.38
CA ILE A 440 2.00 7.17 9.63
C ILE A 440 2.34 8.30 10.61
N GLY A 441 1.55 8.48 11.67
CA GLY A 441 1.85 9.43 12.74
C GLY A 441 3.20 9.17 13.42
N VAL A 442 3.47 7.91 13.79
CA VAL A 442 4.74 7.50 14.42
C VAL A 442 5.95 7.78 13.50
N ILE A 443 5.81 7.55 12.18
CA ILE A 443 6.91 7.75 11.22
C ILE A 443 7.09 9.22 10.85
N LEU A 444 5.99 9.92 10.54
CA LEU A 444 6.06 11.30 10.04
C LEU A 444 6.25 12.33 11.15
N GLY A 445 5.88 12.01 12.39
CA GLY A 445 6.03 12.91 13.54
C GLY A 445 7.48 13.40 13.74
N PRO A 446 8.45 12.50 13.95
CA PRO A 446 9.86 12.86 14.08
C PRO A 446 10.41 13.59 12.85
N LEU A 447 10.02 13.19 11.65
CA LEU A 447 10.46 13.84 10.40
C LEU A 447 9.91 15.28 10.29
N LEU A 448 8.62 15.48 10.59
CA LEU A 448 8.02 16.82 10.62
C LEU A 448 8.73 17.72 11.61
N GLU A 449 8.95 17.22 12.83
CA GLU A 449 9.66 17.96 13.87
C GLU A 449 11.08 18.31 13.44
N GLN A 450 11.82 17.37 12.88
CA GLN A 450 13.17 17.59 12.41
C GLN A 450 13.25 18.71 11.36
N TYR A 451 12.36 18.68 10.35
CA TYR A 451 12.32 19.73 9.33
C TYR A 451 11.88 21.06 9.90
N PHE A 452 10.90 21.05 10.82
CA PHE A 452 10.39 22.26 11.47
C PHE A 452 11.46 22.93 12.33
N LEU A 453 12.11 22.19 13.23
CA LEU A 453 13.16 22.71 14.10
C LEU A 453 14.39 23.17 13.29
N ARG A 454 14.74 22.43 12.21
CA ARG A 454 15.82 22.84 11.31
C ARG A 454 15.49 24.14 10.61
N ALA A 455 14.27 24.33 10.10
CA ALA A 455 13.84 25.58 9.46
C ALA A 455 13.86 26.75 10.45
N LEU A 456 13.37 26.55 11.67
CA LEU A 456 13.40 27.56 12.74
C LEU A 456 14.83 27.94 13.13
N ARG A 457 15.73 26.96 13.22
CA ARG A 457 17.14 27.22 13.56
C ARG A 457 17.83 28.06 12.48
N ILE A 458 17.59 27.77 11.20
CA ILE A 458 18.11 28.53 10.07
C ILE A 458 17.56 29.96 10.07
N ALA A 459 16.30 30.14 10.47
CA ALA A 459 15.63 31.46 10.52
C ALA A 459 15.73 32.14 11.89
N GLU A 460 16.70 31.75 12.72
CA GLU A 460 16.97 32.37 14.04
C GLU A 460 15.71 32.47 14.92
N GLY A 461 14.82 31.48 14.85
CA GLY A 461 13.58 31.39 15.62
C GLY A 461 12.37 32.09 14.99
N ASN A 462 12.51 32.66 13.78
CA ASN A 462 11.39 33.30 13.11
C ASN A 462 10.45 32.26 12.49
N ILE A 463 9.25 32.07 13.10
CA ILE A 463 8.26 31.11 12.65
C ILE A 463 7.67 31.41 11.26
N MET A 464 7.73 32.69 10.82
CA MET A 464 7.23 33.07 9.50
C MET A 464 8.05 32.47 8.34
N VAL A 465 9.17 31.83 8.64
CA VAL A 465 9.97 31.08 7.65
C VAL A 465 9.15 30.04 6.91
N ILE A 466 8.13 29.45 7.53
CA ILE A 466 7.25 28.43 6.90
C ILE A 466 6.48 28.97 5.68
N PHE A 467 6.38 30.29 5.53
CA PHE A 467 5.75 30.98 4.39
C PHE A 467 6.76 31.72 3.50
N SER A 468 8.05 31.56 3.74
CA SER A 468 9.10 32.29 3.01
C SER A 468 9.35 31.79 1.59
N SER A 469 9.00 30.53 1.30
CA SER A 469 9.24 29.91 0.01
C SER A 469 8.03 30.00 -0.91
N THR A 470 8.23 30.38 -2.18
CA THR A 470 7.16 30.37 -3.20
C THR A 470 6.63 28.96 -3.45
N ILE A 471 7.51 27.96 -3.55
CA ILE A 471 7.13 26.55 -3.72
C ILE A 471 6.34 26.08 -2.49
N GLY A 472 6.84 26.40 -1.29
CA GLY A 472 6.15 26.11 -0.03
C GLY A 472 4.74 26.70 0.02
N ASN A 473 4.58 27.95 -0.42
CA ASN A 473 3.27 28.62 -0.44
C ASN A 473 2.29 27.97 -1.43
N VAL A 474 2.76 27.54 -2.60
CA VAL A 474 1.94 26.74 -3.53
C VAL A 474 1.50 25.40 -2.89
N LEU A 475 2.43 24.72 -2.21
CA LEU A 475 2.13 23.47 -1.49
C LEU A 475 1.13 23.71 -0.34
N TRP A 476 1.21 24.85 0.39
CA TRP A 476 0.22 25.25 1.39
C TRP A 476 -1.19 25.38 0.79
N VAL A 477 -1.31 26.03 -0.36
CA VAL A 477 -2.60 26.17 -1.06
C VAL A 477 -3.13 24.79 -1.46
N LEU A 478 -2.29 23.92 -2.01
CA LEU A 478 -2.68 22.55 -2.37
C LEU A 478 -3.10 21.74 -1.14
N LEU A 479 -2.40 21.87 -0.03
CA LEU A 479 -2.77 21.24 1.24
C LEU A 479 -4.15 21.68 1.71
N LEU A 480 -4.42 22.99 1.73
CA LEU A 480 -5.72 23.54 2.12
C LEU A 480 -6.83 23.04 1.20
N ILE A 481 -6.60 23.06 -0.12
CA ILE A 481 -7.58 22.50 -1.09
C ILE A 481 -7.84 21.01 -0.79
N SER A 482 -6.80 20.23 -0.52
CA SER A 482 -6.93 18.80 -0.23
C SER A 482 -7.75 18.55 1.04
N VAL A 483 -7.48 19.31 2.11
CA VAL A 483 -8.17 19.17 3.41
C VAL A 483 -9.64 19.60 3.32
N PHE A 484 -9.93 20.71 2.62
CA PHE A 484 -11.26 21.29 2.59
C PHE A 484 -12.15 20.77 1.44
N SER A 485 -11.58 20.20 0.37
CA SER A 485 -12.34 19.71 -0.78
C SER A 485 -13.42 18.69 -0.42
N PRO A 486 -13.26 17.71 0.48
CA PRO A 486 -14.33 16.78 0.85
C PRO A 486 -15.53 17.51 1.49
N TYR A 487 -15.27 18.50 2.34
CA TYR A 487 -16.31 19.27 3.01
C TYR A 487 -17.10 20.16 2.02
N VAL A 488 -16.39 20.76 1.07
CA VAL A 488 -17.00 21.57 0.00
C VAL A 488 -17.87 20.68 -0.90
N VAL A 489 -17.36 19.52 -1.30
CA VAL A 489 -18.12 18.56 -2.13
C VAL A 489 -19.38 18.07 -1.41
N ASP A 490 -19.27 17.76 -0.12
CA ASP A 490 -20.41 17.31 0.68
C ASP A 490 -21.45 18.42 0.87
N TYR A 491 -21.00 19.66 1.12
CA TYR A 491 -21.87 20.83 1.19
C TYR A 491 -22.61 21.07 -0.13
N VAL A 492 -21.91 21.02 -1.26
CA VAL A 492 -22.50 21.18 -2.60
C VAL A 492 -23.49 20.05 -2.91
N ARG A 493 -23.19 18.81 -2.51
CA ARG A 493 -24.11 17.66 -2.69
C ARG A 493 -25.38 17.80 -1.88
N ARG A 494 -25.29 18.25 -0.62
CA ARG A 494 -26.46 18.45 0.26
C ARG A 494 -27.36 19.58 -0.23
N ASN A 495 -26.80 20.57 -0.89
CA ASN A 495 -27.53 21.74 -1.38
C ASN A 495 -27.93 21.65 -2.87
N ARG A 496 -27.66 20.53 -3.55
CA ARG A 496 -28.17 20.30 -4.90
C ARG A 496 -29.68 20.00 -4.82
N PRO A 497 -30.54 20.69 -5.58
CA PRO A 497 -31.93 20.33 -5.70
C PRO A 497 -32.03 18.87 -6.21
N PRO A 498 -33.05 18.12 -5.74
CA PRO A 498 -33.25 16.75 -6.22
C PRO A 498 -33.40 16.78 -7.75
N PRO A 499 -32.90 15.75 -8.49
CA PRO A 499 -33.06 15.68 -9.92
C PRO A 499 -34.57 15.74 -10.28
N ALA A 500 -34.95 16.55 -11.29
CA ALA A 500 -36.31 16.77 -11.71
C ALA A 500 -37.14 15.49 -11.98
N ASP A 501 -36.47 14.38 -12.30
CA ASP A 501 -37.08 13.05 -12.47
C ASP A 501 -37.62 12.42 -11.17
N ARG A 502 -37.23 12.91 -9.99
CA ARG A 502 -37.78 12.43 -8.71
C ARG A 502 -39.06 13.14 -8.30
N GLU A 503 -39.21 14.40 -8.67
CA GLU A 503 -40.46 15.15 -8.46
C GLU A 503 -41.59 14.64 -9.37
N ALA A 504 -41.26 14.26 -10.61
CA ALA A 504 -42.23 13.68 -11.54
C ALA A 504 -42.76 12.29 -11.05
N LYS A 505 -41.90 11.47 -10.41
CA LYS A 505 -42.36 10.18 -9.84
C LYS A 505 -43.16 10.30 -8.56
N LEU A 506 -42.89 11.30 -7.72
CA LEU A 506 -43.69 11.54 -6.50
C LEU A 506 -45.08 12.13 -6.79
N GLN A 507 -45.24 12.83 -7.93
CA GLN A 507 -46.54 13.33 -8.39
C GLN A 507 -47.40 12.23 -9.05
N THR A 508 -46.78 11.22 -9.66
CA THR A 508 -47.53 10.09 -10.27
C THR A 508 -47.91 9.01 -9.26
N ASP A 509 -47.20 8.86 -8.15
CA ASP A 509 -47.52 7.89 -7.07
C ASP A 509 -48.49 8.45 -6.01
N GLY A 510 -48.87 9.71 -6.09
CA GLY A 510 -49.84 10.40 -5.19
C GLY A 510 -51.28 10.53 -5.72
N GLU A 511 -51.55 10.11 -6.95
CA GLU A 511 -52.87 10.15 -7.59
C GLU A 511 -53.49 8.76 -7.87
N GLY A 512 -52.98 7.70 -7.21
CA GLY A 512 -53.50 6.34 -7.37
C GLY A 512 -54.23 5.79 -6.16
#